data_dd447719c67a7ff1dabaa0699077f75e
#
_entry.id   dd447719c67a7ff1dabaa0699077f75e
#
_cell.length_a   1.000
_cell.length_b   1.000
_cell.length_c   1.000
_cell.angle_alpha   90.00
_cell.angle_beta   90.00
_cell.angle_gamma   90.00
#
_symmetry.space_group_name_H-M   'P 1'
#
loop_
_entity.id
_entity.type
_entity.pdbx_description
1 polymer ?
#
loop_
_entity_poly.entity_id
_entity_poly.type
_entity_poly.pdbx_seq_one_letter_code
_entity_poly.pdbx_strand_id
1 'polypeptide(L)'
;EEKVLAWGLNNYSQLASGTTETKSTPVYMKEKDGNDFTDSMIVSGGRYSAELAKSDGTVWGVGYNGYGNIGDGTTNSKNQITCISTPHIKLEEREVTLKLSNPNYQINPKTVYGFNILFEETENEGFTYKTSDETIAKIDEATGKVTATGLGKAYITVTAKGTEEETRVVINVIGENKKVEEKVQVGSSHSLALKQD
;
A
#
# COMPACT_ATOMS: atom_id res chain seq x y z
N GLU A 1 -13.31 22.12 -4.89
CA GLU A 1 -13.61 20.70 -5.22
C GLU A 1 -14.09 20.62 -6.66
N GLU A 2 -13.34 19.93 -7.49
CA GLU A 2 -13.68 19.77 -8.90
C GLU A 2 -14.74 18.69 -9.04
N LYS A 3 -15.84 19.01 -9.75
CA LYS A 3 -16.96 18.09 -9.99
C LYS A 3 -16.87 17.54 -11.40
N VAL A 4 -17.29 16.29 -11.58
CA VAL A 4 -17.30 15.63 -12.88
C VAL A 4 -18.64 15.81 -13.57
N LEU A 5 -18.61 16.25 -14.81
CA LEU A 5 -19.78 16.36 -15.69
C LEU A 5 -19.76 15.24 -16.74
N ALA A 6 -20.93 14.63 -16.95
CA ALA A 6 -21.11 13.57 -17.92
C ALA A 6 -22.39 13.80 -18.75
N TRP A 7 -22.38 13.38 -20.03
CA TRP A 7 -23.54 13.46 -20.93
C TRP A 7 -23.43 12.39 -22.02
N GLY A 8 -24.51 12.17 -22.72
CA GLY A 8 -24.60 11.17 -23.79
C GLY A 8 -25.38 9.93 -23.36
N LEU A 9 -25.05 8.80 -23.97
CA LEU A 9 -25.69 7.50 -23.72
C LEU A 9 -25.53 7.05 -22.27
N ASN A 10 -26.63 6.50 -21.69
CA ASN A 10 -26.64 6.09 -20.27
C ASN A 10 -27.36 4.78 -19.98
N ASN A 11 -27.53 3.91 -20.97
CA ASN A 11 -28.29 2.64 -20.82
C ASN A 11 -27.72 1.70 -19.76
N TYR A 12 -26.46 1.87 -19.42
CA TYR A 12 -25.74 1.07 -18.40
C TYR A 12 -25.35 1.90 -17.18
N SER A 13 -25.97 3.09 -16.98
CA SER A 13 -25.64 4.04 -15.91
C SER A 13 -24.23 4.62 -16.00
N GLN A 14 -23.60 4.61 -17.18
CA GLN A 14 -22.23 5.07 -17.37
C GLN A 14 -22.01 6.56 -17.08
N LEU A 15 -23.08 7.35 -16.95
CA LEU A 15 -23.02 8.75 -16.52
C LEU A 15 -23.08 8.92 -15.00
N ALA A 16 -23.28 7.84 -14.24
CA ALA A 16 -23.47 7.86 -12.78
C ALA A 16 -24.45 8.95 -12.30
N SER A 17 -25.48 9.26 -13.08
CA SER A 17 -26.44 10.33 -12.79
C SER A 17 -27.60 9.89 -11.88
N GLY A 18 -27.54 8.66 -11.35
CA GLY A 18 -28.63 8.05 -10.58
C GLY A 18 -29.77 7.51 -11.43
N THR A 19 -29.69 7.60 -12.76
CA THR A 19 -30.67 7.10 -13.72
C THR A 19 -30.00 6.35 -14.87
N THR A 20 -30.81 5.69 -15.73
CA THR A 20 -30.33 5.09 -16.99
C THR A 20 -30.69 5.91 -18.22
N GLU A 21 -31.20 7.13 -18.02
CA GLU A 21 -31.65 7.99 -19.12
C GLU A 21 -30.47 8.64 -19.82
N THR A 22 -30.44 8.62 -21.14
CA THR A 22 -29.55 9.40 -21.98
C THR A 22 -29.70 10.90 -21.70
N LYS A 23 -28.61 11.59 -21.52
CA LYS A 23 -28.61 13.04 -21.25
C LYS A 23 -27.98 13.80 -22.43
N SER A 24 -28.77 14.69 -23.01
CA SER A 24 -28.33 15.58 -24.09
C SER A 24 -27.56 16.82 -23.59
N THR A 25 -27.63 17.08 -22.27
CA THR A 25 -26.91 18.16 -21.59
C THR A 25 -26.06 17.61 -20.48
N PRO A 26 -24.94 18.29 -20.10
CA PRO A 26 -24.10 17.85 -19.00
C PRO A 26 -24.87 17.76 -17.68
N VAL A 27 -24.65 16.66 -16.94
CA VAL A 27 -25.16 16.43 -15.59
C VAL A 27 -23.99 16.05 -14.67
N TYR A 28 -24.09 16.34 -13.40
CA TYR A 28 -23.07 15.91 -12.44
C TYR A 28 -23.14 14.40 -12.21
N MET A 29 -21.97 13.75 -12.24
CA MET A 29 -21.84 12.39 -11.75
C MET A 29 -22.08 12.37 -10.23
N LYS A 30 -22.72 11.30 -9.74
CA LYS A 30 -23.12 11.16 -8.34
C LYS A 30 -22.44 9.98 -7.68
N GLU A 31 -22.09 10.15 -6.43
CA GLU A 31 -21.71 9.06 -5.53
C GLU A 31 -22.96 8.27 -5.09
N LYS A 32 -22.72 7.15 -4.42
CA LYS A 32 -23.79 6.25 -3.95
C LYS A 32 -24.78 6.94 -2.98
N ASP A 33 -24.31 7.91 -2.23
CA ASP A 33 -25.11 8.71 -1.27
C ASP A 33 -25.89 9.86 -1.93
N GLY A 34 -25.71 10.06 -3.25
CA GLY A 34 -26.36 11.11 -4.03
C GLY A 34 -25.58 12.44 -4.07
N ASN A 35 -24.46 12.55 -3.38
CA ASN A 35 -23.58 13.70 -3.49
C ASN A 35 -22.90 13.76 -4.87
N ASP A 36 -22.38 14.93 -5.24
CA ASP A 36 -21.62 15.07 -6.48
C ASP A 36 -20.28 14.35 -6.33
N PHE A 37 -19.85 13.62 -7.37
CA PHE A 37 -18.55 13.00 -7.43
C PHE A 37 -17.47 14.07 -7.64
N THR A 38 -16.52 14.16 -6.73
CA THR A 38 -15.50 15.23 -6.68
C THR A 38 -14.09 14.68 -6.70
N ASP A 39 -13.12 15.60 -6.84
CA ASP A 39 -11.67 15.37 -6.70
C ASP A 39 -11.09 14.42 -7.73
N SER A 40 -11.73 14.31 -8.89
CA SER A 40 -11.25 13.48 -9.98
C SER A 40 -10.13 14.18 -10.76
N MET A 41 -8.97 13.55 -10.85
CA MET A 41 -7.83 14.01 -11.64
C MET A 41 -7.83 13.45 -13.06
N ILE A 42 -8.37 12.25 -13.25
CA ILE A 42 -8.39 11.55 -14.53
C ILE A 42 -9.80 11.05 -14.78
N VAL A 43 -10.29 11.28 -15.98
CA VAL A 43 -11.56 10.71 -16.46
C VAL A 43 -11.30 9.98 -17.78
N SER A 44 -11.84 8.77 -17.89
CA SER A 44 -11.81 7.95 -19.11
C SER A 44 -13.21 7.47 -19.42
N GLY A 45 -13.70 7.83 -20.60
CA GLY A 45 -15.04 7.42 -21.05
C GLY A 45 -14.96 6.37 -22.13
N GLY A 46 -15.49 5.19 -21.86
CA GLY A 46 -15.77 4.16 -22.86
C GLY A 46 -17.16 4.29 -23.46
N ARG A 47 -17.52 3.38 -24.38
CA ARG A 47 -18.86 3.38 -24.99
C ARG A 47 -19.95 3.11 -23.97
N TYR A 48 -19.70 2.24 -23.00
CA TYR A 48 -20.69 1.75 -22.05
C TYR A 48 -20.22 1.79 -20.60
N SER A 49 -19.00 2.23 -20.34
CA SER A 49 -18.43 2.40 -19.00
C SER A 49 -17.67 3.71 -18.90
N ALA A 50 -17.39 4.13 -17.68
CA ALA A 50 -16.48 5.21 -17.38
C ALA A 50 -15.61 4.81 -16.17
N GLU A 51 -14.35 5.17 -16.25
CA GLU A 51 -13.35 4.98 -15.20
C GLU A 51 -12.75 6.33 -14.83
N LEU A 52 -12.57 6.55 -13.53
CA LEU A 52 -12.08 7.81 -12.97
C LEU A 52 -11.03 7.53 -11.91
N ALA A 53 -10.06 8.42 -11.77
CA ALA A 53 -9.11 8.39 -10.67
C ALA A 53 -9.19 9.69 -9.88
N LYS A 54 -9.31 9.58 -8.54
CA LYS A 54 -9.28 10.72 -7.61
C LYS A 54 -7.85 11.09 -7.23
N SER A 55 -7.68 12.28 -6.69
CA SER A 55 -6.38 12.79 -6.19
C SER A 55 -5.81 11.98 -5.02
N ASP A 56 -6.66 11.26 -4.29
CA ASP A 56 -6.27 10.33 -3.21
C ASP A 56 -5.71 8.99 -3.72
N GLY A 57 -5.65 8.78 -5.05
CA GLY A 57 -5.18 7.56 -5.69
C GLY A 57 -6.24 6.48 -5.85
N THR A 58 -7.47 6.70 -5.42
CA THR A 58 -8.56 5.75 -5.64
C THR A 58 -9.01 5.75 -7.10
N VAL A 59 -9.31 4.56 -7.62
CA VAL A 59 -9.86 4.36 -8.96
C VAL A 59 -11.31 3.91 -8.83
N TRP A 60 -12.17 4.50 -9.65
CA TRP A 60 -13.60 4.31 -9.61
C TRP A 60 -14.13 3.93 -10.99
N GLY A 61 -15.13 3.07 -11.02
CA GLY A 61 -15.74 2.61 -12.27
C GLY A 61 -17.25 2.55 -12.20
N VAL A 62 -17.92 2.75 -13.35
CA VAL A 62 -19.35 2.70 -13.52
C VAL A 62 -19.73 2.25 -14.93
N GLY A 63 -20.87 1.59 -15.08
CA GLY A 63 -21.40 1.17 -16.37
C GLY A 63 -21.29 -0.33 -16.63
N TYR A 64 -21.26 -0.71 -17.90
CA TYR A 64 -21.20 -2.09 -18.35
C TYR A 64 -19.85 -2.73 -18.04
N ASN A 65 -19.88 -3.94 -17.46
CA ASN A 65 -18.68 -4.71 -17.10
C ASN A 65 -18.70 -6.17 -17.60
N GLY A 66 -19.52 -6.48 -18.59
CA GLY A 66 -19.67 -7.87 -19.07
C GLY A 66 -18.39 -8.53 -19.59
N TYR A 67 -17.36 -7.75 -19.88
CA TYR A 67 -16.02 -8.25 -20.30
C TYR A 67 -14.94 -7.98 -19.25
N GLY A 68 -15.29 -7.57 -18.02
CA GLY A 68 -14.34 -7.23 -16.99
C GLY A 68 -13.60 -5.90 -17.22
N ASN A 69 -14.12 -5.02 -18.09
CA ASN A 69 -13.44 -3.79 -18.51
C ASN A 69 -13.36 -2.72 -17.40
N ILE A 70 -14.20 -2.79 -16.36
CA ILE A 70 -14.08 -1.92 -15.17
C ILE A 70 -12.88 -2.29 -14.30
N GLY A 71 -12.40 -3.57 -14.33
CA GLY A 71 -11.19 -3.97 -13.64
C GLY A 71 -11.36 -4.29 -12.14
N ASP A 72 -12.58 -4.52 -11.67
CA ASP A 72 -12.90 -4.89 -10.28
C ASP A 72 -12.79 -6.40 -9.99
N GLY A 73 -12.21 -7.18 -10.89
CA GLY A 73 -12.11 -8.64 -10.80
C GLY A 73 -13.41 -9.39 -11.06
N THR A 74 -14.49 -8.70 -11.45
CA THR A 74 -15.80 -9.31 -11.79
C THR A 74 -16.22 -8.98 -13.22
N THR A 75 -17.34 -9.59 -13.68
CA THR A 75 -18.03 -9.22 -14.92
C THR A 75 -19.38 -8.55 -14.65
N ASN A 76 -19.62 -8.14 -13.41
CA ASN A 76 -20.89 -7.53 -13.02
C ASN A 76 -20.89 -6.03 -13.33
N SER A 77 -21.82 -5.56 -14.12
CA SER A 77 -21.99 -4.12 -14.43
C SER A 77 -22.29 -3.32 -13.16
N LYS A 78 -21.82 -2.07 -13.13
CA LYS A 78 -22.00 -1.14 -12.01
C LYS A 78 -23.01 -0.06 -12.39
N ASN A 79 -24.16 -0.07 -11.76
CA ASN A 79 -25.22 0.94 -11.95
C ASN A 79 -25.00 2.20 -11.09
N GLN A 80 -24.00 2.19 -10.22
CA GLN A 80 -23.52 3.30 -9.41
C GLN A 80 -22.00 3.34 -9.49
N ILE A 81 -21.41 4.53 -9.39
CA ILE A 81 -19.97 4.66 -9.35
C ILE A 81 -19.43 3.93 -8.11
N THR A 82 -18.45 3.10 -8.33
CA THR A 82 -17.93 2.15 -7.32
C THR A 82 -16.40 2.24 -7.29
N CYS A 83 -15.82 2.35 -6.10
CA CYS A 83 -14.38 2.25 -5.93
C CYS A 83 -13.91 0.84 -6.32
N ILE A 84 -12.95 0.77 -7.22
CA ILE A 84 -12.39 -0.49 -7.75
C ILE A 84 -10.92 -0.70 -7.39
N SER A 85 -10.28 0.32 -6.83
CA SER A 85 -8.92 0.21 -6.33
C SER A 85 -8.89 -0.48 -4.97
N THR A 86 -7.89 -1.34 -4.77
CA THR A 86 -7.60 -1.92 -3.47
C THR A 86 -6.47 -1.13 -2.81
N PRO A 87 -6.57 -0.77 -1.54
CA PRO A 87 -5.46 -0.21 -0.80
C PRO A 87 -4.35 -1.24 -0.64
N HIS A 88 -3.10 -0.81 -0.58
CA HIS A 88 -1.98 -1.65 -0.18
C HIS A 88 -1.00 -0.86 0.69
N ILE A 89 -0.24 -1.59 1.51
CA ILE A 89 0.71 -0.99 2.43
C ILE A 89 2.06 -0.84 1.72
N LYS A 90 2.51 0.41 1.58
CA LYS A 90 3.86 0.74 1.13
C LYS A 90 4.79 0.87 2.33
N LEU A 91 5.93 0.21 2.27
CA LEU A 91 7.02 0.29 3.23
C LEU A 91 8.23 0.94 2.57
N GLU A 92 8.97 1.77 3.32
CA GLU A 92 10.27 2.32 2.87
C GLU A 92 11.28 1.20 2.74
N GLU A 93 11.33 0.32 3.74
CA GLU A 93 12.21 -0.84 3.77
C GLU A 93 11.43 -2.10 4.13
N ARG A 94 11.70 -3.20 3.42
CA ARG A 94 11.11 -4.52 3.70
C ARG A 94 12.04 -5.43 4.49
N GLU A 95 13.31 -5.07 4.60
CA GLU A 95 14.33 -5.79 5.35
C GLU A 95 15.27 -4.79 6.03
N VAL A 96 15.40 -4.91 7.35
CA VAL A 96 16.17 -4.02 8.21
C VAL A 96 17.18 -4.83 9.02
N THR A 97 18.41 -4.38 9.07
CA THR A 97 19.45 -5.00 9.90
C THR A 97 19.75 -4.12 11.10
N LEU A 98 19.59 -4.69 12.29
CA LEU A 98 19.86 -4.01 13.56
C LEU A 98 21.03 -4.67 14.31
N LYS A 99 21.63 -3.91 15.21
CA LYS A 99 22.62 -4.38 16.18
C LYS A 99 22.12 -4.11 17.59
N LEU A 100 22.52 -4.93 18.56
CA LEU A 100 22.14 -4.72 19.97
C LEU A 100 22.70 -3.40 20.53
N SER A 101 23.79 -2.87 19.99
CA SER A 101 24.33 -1.53 20.32
C SER A 101 23.53 -0.37 19.71
N ASN A 102 22.78 -0.62 18.63
CA ASN A 102 21.84 0.31 18.00
C ASN A 102 20.52 -0.43 17.70
N PRO A 103 19.72 -0.70 18.74
CA PRO A 103 18.63 -1.68 18.66
C PRO A 103 17.32 -1.12 18.08
N ASN A 104 17.21 0.17 17.85
CA ASN A 104 15.92 0.81 17.53
C ASN A 104 15.76 1.08 16.03
N TYR A 105 14.55 0.84 15.54
CA TYR A 105 14.09 1.22 14.20
C TYR A 105 12.62 1.64 14.25
N GLN A 106 12.26 2.64 13.45
CA GLN A 106 10.87 3.09 13.29
C GLN A 106 10.31 2.62 11.96
N ILE A 107 9.26 1.82 12.00
CA ILE A 107 8.49 1.46 10.80
C ILE A 107 7.52 2.60 10.52
N ASN A 108 7.59 3.18 9.32
CA ASN A 108 6.70 4.23 8.83
C ASN A 108 5.93 3.73 7.61
N PRO A 109 4.86 2.96 7.80
CA PRO A 109 4.06 2.47 6.69
C PRO A 109 3.13 3.57 6.18
N LYS A 110 2.76 3.45 4.90
CA LYS A 110 1.81 4.35 4.24
C LYS A 110 0.79 3.52 3.50
N THR A 111 -0.47 3.95 3.48
CA THR A 111 -1.48 3.34 2.62
C THR A 111 -1.43 4.00 1.25
N VAL A 112 -1.36 3.20 0.23
CA VAL A 112 -1.34 3.64 -1.17
C VAL A 112 -2.48 2.96 -1.91
N TYR A 113 -3.24 3.74 -2.66
CA TYR A 113 -4.28 3.24 -3.54
C TYR A 113 -3.80 3.25 -5.00
N GLY A 114 -4.23 2.26 -5.78
CA GLY A 114 -3.92 2.18 -7.21
C GLY A 114 -2.46 1.84 -7.53
N PHE A 115 -2.02 2.17 -8.73
CA PHE A 115 -0.75 1.73 -9.31
C PHE A 115 0.48 2.54 -8.93
N ASN A 116 0.56 3.12 -7.77
CA ASN A 116 1.81 3.68 -7.17
C ASN A 116 2.57 4.77 -7.97
N ILE A 117 2.08 5.22 -9.13
CA ILE A 117 2.88 6.01 -10.06
C ILE A 117 2.55 7.51 -10.03
N LEU A 118 1.38 7.91 -9.54
CA LEU A 118 0.88 9.29 -9.67
C LEU A 118 0.20 9.88 -8.43
N PHE A 119 0.08 9.16 -7.31
CA PHE A 119 -0.79 9.59 -6.24
C PHE A 119 -0.05 9.80 -4.93
N GLU A 120 -0.40 10.88 -4.25
CA GLU A 120 0.08 11.20 -2.93
C GLU A 120 -0.43 10.17 -1.90
N GLU A 121 0.31 10.06 -0.81
CA GLU A 121 -0.02 9.18 0.29
C GLU A 121 -1.26 9.68 1.01
N THR A 122 -2.24 8.79 1.20
CA THR A 122 -3.45 9.13 1.95
C THR A 122 -3.24 8.90 3.44
N GLU A 123 -3.80 9.77 4.27
CA GLU A 123 -3.96 9.50 5.69
C GLU A 123 -4.98 8.35 5.85
N ASN A 124 -4.62 7.36 6.65
CA ASN A 124 -5.51 6.28 7.03
C ASN A 124 -5.78 6.28 8.54
N GLU A 125 -6.66 5.39 8.99
CA GLU A 125 -6.97 5.22 10.41
C GLU A 125 -5.78 4.71 11.26
N GLY A 126 -4.61 4.56 10.62
CA GLY A 126 -3.38 4.09 11.23
C GLY A 126 -3.12 2.61 11.01
N PHE A 127 -2.09 2.13 11.68
CA PHE A 127 -1.62 0.76 11.56
C PHE A 127 -1.58 0.06 12.91
N THR A 128 -1.57 -1.26 12.87
CA THR A 128 -1.21 -2.12 14.01
C THR A 128 -0.04 -2.99 13.64
N TYR A 129 0.73 -3.40 14.65
CA TYR A 129 1.98 -4.13 14.44
C TYR A 129 2.05 -5.35 15.33
N LYS A 130 2.63 -6.44 14.80
CA LYS A 130 2.83 -7.67 15.57
C LYS A 130 4.17 -8.30 15.21
N THR A 131 4.94 -8.68 16.20
CA THR A 131 6.19 -9.44 15.99
C THR A 131 5.94 -10.93 15.96
N SER A 132 6.76 -11.64 15.19
CA SER A 132 6.79 -13.10 15.20
C SER A 132 7.58 -13.67 16.37
N ASP A 133 8.52 -12.89 16.95
CA ASP A 133 9.39 -13.33 18.03
C ASP A 133 9.91 -12.15 18.86
N GLU A 134 9.37 -11.99 20.07
CA GLU A 134 9.77 -10.94 21.00
C GLU A 134 11.16 -11.15 21.61
N THR A 135 11.71 -12.36 21.54
CA THR A 135 13.05 -12.65 22.04
C THR A 135 14.12 -12.10 21.12
N ILE A 136 13.79 -11.86 19.85
CA ILE A 136 14.67 -11.29 18.80
C ILE A 136 14.39 -9.80 18.60
N ALA A 137 13.10 -9.44 18.41
CA ALA A 137 12.67 -8.07 18.20
C ALA A 137 11.31 -7.80 18.84
N LYS A 138 11.24 -6.84 19.74
CA LYS A 138 9.99 -6.30 20.28
C LYS A 138 9.46 -5.20 19.40
N ILE A 139 8.14 -5.05 19.38
CA ILE A 139 7.43 -3.99 18.67
C ILE A 139 6.45 -3.28 19.60
N ASP A 140 6.40 -1.98 19.53
CA ASP A 140 5.31 -1.19 20.08
C ASP A 140 4.14 -1.26 19.08
N GLU A 141 3.05 -1.93 19.48
CA GLU A 141 1.92 -2.25 18.63
C GLU A 141 1.14 -1.02 18.14
N ALA A 142 1.28 0.12 18.84
CA ALA A 142 0.61 1.36 18.49
C ALA A 142 1.47 2.29 17.62
N THR A 143 2.78 2.32 17.86
CA THR A 143 3.67 3.29 17.22
C THR A 143 4.53 2.68 16.12
N GLY A 144 4.69 1.36 16.06
CA GLY A 144 5.57 0.70 15.10
C GLY A 144 7.07 0.84 15.42
N LYS A 145 7.41 1.18 16.66
CA LYS A 145 8.81 1.23 17.11
C LYS A 145 9.34 -0.17 17.40
N VAL A 146 10.33 -0.60 16.65
CA VAL A 146 11.03 -1.88 16.83
C VAL A 146 12.21 -1.67 17.79
N THR A 147 12.43 -2.66 18.66
CA THR A 147 13.62 -2.73 19.53
C THR A 147 14.21 -4.14 19.44
N ALA A 148 15.44 -4.26 18.95
CA ALA A 148 16.18 -5.53 18.95
C ALA A 148 16.49 -5.98 20.37
N THR A 149 16.20 -7.25 20.68
CA THR A 149 16.36 -7.85 22.02
C THR A 149 17.30 -9.05 22.03
N GLY A 150 17.47 -9.72 20.89
CA GLY A 150 18.33 -10.89 20.74
C GLY A 150 18.80 -11.07 19.30
N LEU A 151 19.80 -11.89 19.10
CA LEU A 151 20.35 -12.20 17.78
C LEU A 151 19.40 -13.13 17.00
N GLY A 152 19.23 -12.89 15.71
CA GLY A 152 18.41 -13.73 14.84
C GLY A 152 17.58 -12.95 13.84
N LYS A 153 16.52 -13.58 13.35
CA LYS A 153 15.59 -13.03 12.37
C LYS A 153 14.15 -13.08 12.92
N ALA A 154 13.48 -11.93 12.93
CA ALA A 154 12.07 -11.81 13.24
C ALA A 154 11.31 -11.12 12.10
N TYR A 155 10.00 -11.30 12.07
CA TYR A 155 9.10 -10.65 11.12
C TYR A 155 8.14 -9.74 11.87
N ILE A 156 8.02 -8.51 11.43
CA ILE A 156 6.97 -7.60 11.92
C ILE A 156 5.86 -7.58 10.88
N THR A 157 4.67 -8.05 11.25
CA THR A 157 3.46 -7.88 10.44
C THR A 157 2.90 -6.50 10.71
N VAL A 158 2.60 -5.79 9.65
CA VAL A 158 1.97 -4.46 9.64
C VAL A 158 0.59 -4.62 9.01
N THR A 159 -0.46 -4.25 9.73
CA THR A 159 -1.85 -4.34 9.28
C THR A 159 -2.45 -2.94 9.23
N ALA A 160 -3.06 -2.55 8.13
CA ALA A 160 -3.78 -1.29 8.02
C ALA A 160 -5.14 -1.39 8.70
N LYS A 161 -5.43 -0.48 9.64
CA LYS A 161 -6.72 -0.44 10.34
C LYS A 161 -7.87 -0.20 9.37
N GLY A 162 -9.00 -0.85 9.63
CA GLY A 162 -10.18 -0.76 8.76
C GLY A 162 -10.11 -1.60 7.48
N THR A 163 -9.02 -2.34 7.27
CA THR A 163 -8.84 -3.25 6.13
C THR A 163 -8.30 -4.60 6.59
N GLU A 164 -8.27 -5.58 5.68
CA GLU A 164 -7.59 -6.87 5.89
C GLU A 164 -6.17 -6.86 5.29
N GLU A 165 -5.67 -5.68 4.88
CA GLU A 165 -4.39 -5.54 4.18
C GLU A 165 -3.24 -5.69 5.16
N GLU A 166 -2.33 -6.63 4.87
CA GLU A 166 -1.16 -6.92 5.68
C GLU A 166 0.11 -6.95 4.83
N THR A 167 1.20 -6.51 5.42
CA THR A 167 2.55 -6.67 4.87
C THR A 167 3.54 -7.01 5.95
N ARG A 168 4.79 -7.33 5.59
CA ARG A 168 5.82 -7.74 6.54
C ARG A 168 7.13 -7.00 6.33
N VAL A 169 7.77 -6.66 7.45
CA VAL A 169 9.16 -6.19 7.53
C VAL A 169 9.99 -7.30 8.15
N VAL A 170 11.11 -7.61 7.53
CA VAL A 170 12.10 -8.56 8.07
C VAL A 170 13.08 -7.78 8.95
N ILE A 171 13.26 -8.20 10.19
CA ILE A 171 14.26 -7.66 11.12
C ILE A 171 15.35 -8.70 11.32
N ASN A 172 16.55 -8.38 10.84
CA ASN A 172 17.76 -9.17 11.09
C ASN A 172 18.54 -8.52 12.23
N VAL A 173 18.69 -9.19 13.34
CA VAL A 173 19.52 -8.72 14.45
C VAL A 173 20.85 -9.45 14.42
N ILE A 174 21.92 -8.72 14.16
CA ILE A 174 23.29 -9.25 14.08
C ILE A 174 24.12 -8.84 15.30
N GLY A 175 25.15 -9.63 15.58
CA GLY A 175 26.13 -9.33 16.61
C GLY A 175 27.00 -8.13 16.22
N GLU A 176 27.66 -7.56 17.24
CA GLU A 176 28.71 -6.60 17.00
C GLU A 176 29.85 -7.29 16.22
N ASN A 177 30.31 -6.65 15.15
CA ASN A 177 31.56 -7.07 14.53
C ASN A 177 32.64 -6.84 15.55
N LYS A 178 33.10 -7.89 16.23
CA LYS A 178 34.37 -7.82 16.95
C LYS A 178 35.39 -7.50 15.90
N LYS A 179 36.03 -6.33 16.01
CA LYS A 179 37.27 -6.03 15.29
C LYS A 179 38.30 -7.05 15.75
N VAL A 180 38.39 -8.17 15.05
CA VAL A 180 39.51 -9.07 15.21
C VAL A 180 40.66 -8.32 14.55
N GLU A 181 41.59 -7.82 15.34
CA GLU A 181 42.88 -7.40 14.78
C GLU A 181 43.45 -8.62 14.06
N GLU A 182 43.64 -8.48 12.76
CA GLU A 182 44.24 -9.53 11.95
C GLU A 182 45.62 -9.84 12.55
N LYS A 183 45.69 -10.93 13.30
CA LYS A 183 46.97 -11.44 13.81
C LYS A 183 47.44 -12.49 12.83
N VAL A 184 48.34 -12.10 11.97
CA VAL A 184 49.14 -13.02 11.19
C VAL A 184 50.42 -13.29 11.96
N GLN A 185 50.64 -14.53 12.34
CA GLN A 185 51.92 -14.96 12.95
C GLN A 185 52.67 -15.81 11.93
N VAL A 186 53.86 -15.33 11.55
CA VAL A 186 54.69 -15.99 10.58
C VAL A 186 55.80 -16.73 11.35
N GLY A 187 55.84 -18.05 11.22
CA GLY A 187 56.95 -18.88 11.67
C GLY A 187 57.95 -19.12 10.55
N SER A 188 59.08 -19.72 10.87
CA SER A 188 60.13 -20.01 9.89
C SER A 188 59.74 -21.01 8.78
N SER A 189 58.66 -21.76 8.99
CA SER A 189 58.17 -22.78 8.04
C SER A 189 56.64 -22.87 7.94
N HIS A 190 55.86 -22.02 8.63
CA HIS A 190 54.39 -21.99 8.58
C HIS A 190 53.84 -20.61 8.92
N SER A 191 52.65 -20.33 8.46
CA SER A 191 51.89 -19.11 8.75
C SER A 191 50.50 -19.48 9.24
N LEU A 192 50.01 -18.76 10.26
CA LEU A 192 48.64 -18.86 10.77
C LEU A 192 47.93 -17.52 10.59
N ALA A 193 46.73 -17.56 10.03
CA ALA A 193 45.87 -16.39 9.91
C ALA A 193 44.56 -16.65 10.64
N LEU A 194 44.09 -15.67 11.41
CA LEU A 194 42.78 -15.68 12.01
C LEU A 194 41.80 -15.09 11.00
N LYS A 195 40.82 -15.88 10.60
CA LYS A 195 39.70 -15.43 9.74
C LYS A 195 38.52 -14.99 10.60
N GLN A 196 37.93 -13.89 10.26
CA GLN A 196 36.68 -13.43 10.83
C GLN A 196 35.54 -14.08 10.03
N ASP A 197 34.69 -14.85 10.70
CA ASP A 197 33.42 -15.37 10.15
C ASP A 197 32.28 -14.39 10.32
#